data_0b74177a3b1f2cc64da10aba24ddf6d5
#
_entry.id   0b74177a3b1f2cc64da10aba24ddf6d5
#
_cell.length_a   1.000
_cell.length_b   1.000
_cell.length_c   1.000
_cell.angle_alpha   90.00
_cell.angle_beta   90.00
_cell.angle_gamma   90.00
#
_symmetry.space_group_name_H-M   'P 1'
#
loop_
_entity.id
_entity.type
_entity.pdbx_description
1 polymer ?
#
loop_
_entity_poly.entity_id
_entity_poly.type
_entity_poly.pdbx_seq_one_letter_code
_entity_poly.pdbx_strand_id
1 'polypeptide(L)'
;MIDKLQQVEERFEKVNGEVAKRETTAGLTMSLTNPMMNLFLNVGLTIVIIVGAYRVNAGLTQTGEIIAFLSYFTTILMSMMAITRMFMLVSKGTASANRLAEVFDTPTDLEVVFEDGVETDHYIEFKDVSFGYEKTKDYHIKNISFALKKGQSLGIIGATGCGKSTIVQLLMRMYDLDEGEIRIGGRKVSSIPSEELHQMFGVVFQNDVLFADTIRENISFGRNLSDEEILEASKHAQAYEFISMLPTQFNHMLTSKGTNLSGGQRQRVLLSRALAGNPDILILDDSSSALDYKTDAKLRQALKEHYADTTSIIIAQRVSSILHCDLILVMDEGKCIGMGTHEYLLETCKEYKEISDSQMGGMIDG
;
A
#
# COMPACT_ATOMS: atom_id res chain seq x y z
N MET A 1 -18.76 -18.03 -12.04
CA MET A 1 -17.98 -16.84 -12.47
C MET A 1 -18.86 -15.84 -13.23
N ILE A 2 -19.72 -16.31 -14.16
CA ILE A 2 -20.63 -15.45 -14.97
C ILE A 2 -21.65 -14.73 -14.07
N ASP A 3 -22.28 -15.38 -13.10
CA ASP A 3 -23.26 -14.77 -12.19
C ASP A 3 -22.68 -13.63 -11.33
N LYS A 4 -21.41 -13.74 -10.91
CA LYS A 4 -20.74 -12.66 -10.16
C LYS A 4 -20.43 -11.44 -11.04
N LEU A 5 -20.12 -11.66 -12.31
CA LEU A 5 -19.92 -10.56 -13.27
C LEU A 5 -21.23 -9.80 -13.52
N GLN A 6 -22.34 -10.52 -13.71
CA GLN A 6 -23.66 -9.90 -13.87
C GLN A 6 -24.08 -9.09 -12.63
N GLN A 7 -23.88 -9.62 -11.41
CA GLN A 7 -24.16 -8.88 -10.18
C GLN A 7 -23.31 -7.60 -10.03
N VAL A 8 -22.04 -7.65 -10.43
CA VAL A 8 -21.16 -6.46 -10.39
C VAL A 8 -21.62 -5.44 -11.42
N GLU A 9 -22.00 -5.88 -12.64
CA GLU A 9 -22.49 -5.03 -13.72
C GLU A 9 -23.81 -4.35 -13.34
N GLU A 10 -24.79 -5.09 -12.80
CA GLU A 10 -26.05 -4.52 -12.30
C GLU A 10 -25.83 -3.51 -11.17
N ARG A 11 -24.91 -3.80 -10.24
CA ARG A 11 -24.58 -2.86 -9.16
C ARG A 11 -23.91 -1.61 -9.68
N PHE A 12 -23.00 -1.76 -10.66
CA PHE A 12 -22.33 -0.63 -11.31
C PHE A 12 -23.34 0.24 -12.08
N GLU A 13 -24.23 -0.37 -12.89
CA GLU A 13 -25.27 0.36 -13.64
C GLU A 13 -26.20 1.12 -12.72
N LYS A 14 -26.60 0.53 -11.59
CA LYS A 14 -27.47 1.19 -10.61
C LYS A 14 -26.79 2.42 -10.00
N VAL A 15 -25.55 2.27 -9.51
CA VAL A 15 -24.78 3.37 -8.90
C VAL A 15 -24.48 4.46 -9.94
N ASN A 16 -24.03 4.07 -11.13
CA ASN A 16 -23.74 4.99 -12.23
C ASN A 16 -25.00 5.75 -12.67
N GLY A 17 -26.14 5.06 -12.74
CA GLY A 17 -27.44 5.68 -13.04
C GLY A 17 -27.87 6.71 -12.00
N GLU A 18 -27.64 6.45 -10.71
CA GLU A 18 -27.92 7.42 -9.63
C GLU A 18 -27.00 8.65 -9.72
N VAL A 19 -25.71 8.45 -9.98
CA VAL A 19 -24.74 9.55 -10.16
C VAL A 19 -25.13 10.39 -11.36
N ALA A 20 -25.37 9.77 -12.52
CA ALA A 20 -25.79 10.46 -13.74
C ALA A 20 -27.07 11.28 -13.53
N LYS A 21 -28.06 10.71 -12.81
CA LYS A 21 -29.32 11.42 -12.50
C LYS A 21 -29.09 12.64 -11.60
N ARG A 22 -28.23 12.51 -10.58
CA ARG A 22 -27.90 13.63 -9.67
C ARG A 22 -27.10 14.72 -10.40
N GLU A 23 -26.14 14.35 -11.21
CA GLU A 23 -25.36 15.30 -12.03
C GLU A 23 -26.23 16.01 -13.07
N THR A 24 -27.09 15.28 -13.76
CA THR A 24 -28.03 15.87 -14.73
C THR A 24 -28.99 16.84 -14.05
N THR A 25 -29.54 16.48 -12.89
CA THR A 25 -30.48 17.37 -12.15
C THR A 25 -29.75 18.63 -11.67
N ALA A 26 -28.54 18.50 -11.11
CA ALA A 26 -27.74 19.64 -10.69
C ALA A 26 -27.34 20.53 -11.89
N GLY A 27 -26.90 19.89 -12.99
CA GLY A 27 -26.56 20.58 -14.24
C GLY A 27 -27.74 21.34 -14.86
N LEU A 28 -28.92 20.74 -14.92
CA LEU A 28 -30.13 21.40 -15.39
C LEU A 28 -30.52 22.59 -14.51
N THR A 29 -30.47 22.42 -13.19
CA THR A 29 -30.77 23.52 -12.25
C THR A 29 -29.81 24.69 -12.43
N MET A 30 -28.52 24.40 -12.57
CA MET A 30 -27.52 25.45 -12.82
C MET A 30 -27.63 26.09 -14.19
N SER A 31 -27.94 25.30 -15.24
CA SER A 31 -28.07 25.82 -16.60
C SER A 31 -29.31 26.71 -16.79
N LEU A 32 -30.36 26.44 -16.05
CA LEU A 32 -31.60 27.27 -16.10
C LEU A 32 -31.45 28.61 -15.35
N THR A 33 -30.53 28.72 -14.40
CA THR A 33 -30.39 29.93 -13.59
C THR A 33 -30.06 31.16 -14.45
N ASN A 34 -29.11 31.07 -15.36
CA ASN A 34 -28.68 32.18 -16.22
C ASN A 34 -29.77 32.62 -17.22
N PRO A 35 -30.43 31.73 -17.97
CA PRO A 35 -31.54 32.10 -18.85
C PRO A 35 -32.73 32.77 -18.10
N MET A 36 -33.10 32.25 -16.93
CA MET A 36 -34.16 32.81 -16.10
C MET A 36 -33.84 34.22 -15.61
N MET A 37 -32.60 34.42 -15.12
CA MET A 37 -32.11 35.73 -14.70
C MET A 37 -32.12 36.74 -15.87
N ASN A 38 -31.67 36.33 -17.05
CA ASN A 38 -31.69 37.16 -18.24
C ASN A 38 -33.15 37.50 -18.69
N LEU A 39 -34.06 36.54 -18.57
CA LEU A 39 -35.47 36.76 -18.87
C LEU A 39 -36.05 37.85 -17.95
N PHE A 40 -35.87 37.74 -16.63
CA PHE A 40 -36.34 38.73 -15.68
C PHE A 40 -35.70 40.10 -15.90
N LEU A 41 -34.42 40.15 -16.23
CA LEU A 41 -33.70 41.38 -16.57
C LEU A 41 -34.32 42.04 -17.78
N ASN A 42 -34.53 41.32 -18.89
CA ASN A 42 -35.12 41.88 -20.12
C ASN A 42 -36.58 42.31 -19.95
N VAL A 43 -37.37 41.55 -19.20
CA VAL A 43 -38.75 41.94 -18.86
C VAL A 43 -38.74 43.24 -18.03
N GLY A 44 -37.90 43.34 -17.01
CA GLY A 44 -37.77 44.55 -16.19
C GLY A 44 -37.35 45.76 -17.01
N LEU A 45 -36.33 45.61 -17.88
CA LEU A 45 -35.90 46.68 -18.79
C LEU A 45 -37.04 47.15 -19.73
N THR A 46 -37.79 46.22 -20.30
CA THR A 46 -38.89 46.52 -21.19
C THR A 46 -39.97 47.34 -20.46
N ILE A 47 -40.32 46.94 -19.23
CA ILE A 47 -41.28 47.71 -18.41
C ILE A 47 -40.80 49.12 -18.13
N VAL A 48 -39.51 49.28 -17.76
CA VAL A 48 -38.92 50.59 -17.49
C VAL A 48 -38.94 51.47 -18.73
N ILE A 49 -38.67 50.94 -19.92
CA ILE A 49 -38.70 51.68 -21.18
C ILE A 49 -40.13 52.15 -21.48
N ILE A 50 -41.11 51.26 -21.36
CA ILE A 50 -42.53 51.58 -21.65
C ILE A 50 -43.05 52.65 -20.70
N VAL A 51 -42.86 52.45 -19.38
CA VAL A 51 -43.30 53.39 -18.36
C VAL A 51 -42.58 54.72 -18.49
N GLY A 52 -41.27 54.65 -18.77
CA GLY A 52 -40.40 55.82 -18.98
C GLY A 52 -40.86 56.66 -20.19
N ALA A 53 -41.18 56.02 -21.32
CA ALA A 53 -41.70 56.69 -22.51
C ALA A 53 -43.02 57.42 -22.23
N TYR A 54 -43.92 56.81 -21.50
CA TYR A 54 -45.14 57.42 -21.07
C TYR A 54 -44.92 58.68 -20.21
N ARG A 55 -44.02 58.63 -19.25
CA ARG A 55 -43.69 59.74 -18.36
C ARG A 55 -43.01 60.90 -19.08
N VAL A 56 -42.13 60.61 -20.03
CA VAL A 56 -41.48 61.64 -20.88
C VAL A 56 -42.52 62.35 -21.74
N ASN A 57 -43.43 61.60 -22.37
CA ASN A 57 -44.47 62.14 -23.20
C ASN A 57 -45.51 63.02 -22.41
N ALA A 58 -45.69 62.69 -21.13
CA ALA A 58 -46.45 63.48 -20.19
C ALA A 58 -45.72 64.69 -19.59
N GLY A 59 -44.51 64.95 -19.97
CA GLY A 59 -43.65 66.05 -19.44
C GLY A 59 -43.26 65.88 -17.99
N LEU A 60 -43.35 64.67 -17.40
CA LEU A 60 -43.12 64.39 -15.99
C LEU A 60 -41.63 63.97 -15.70
N THR A 61 -40.87 63.68 -16.73
CA THR A 61 -39.49 63.12 -16.61
C THR A 61 -38.69 63.46 -17.87
N GLN A 62 -37.36 63.65 -17.75
CA GLN A 62 -36.49 63.87 -18.89
C GLN A 62 -35.95 62.56 -19.44
N THR A 63 -35.64 62.52 -20.74
CA THR A 63 -35.09 61.30 -21.39
C THR A 63 -33.80 60.84 -20.77
N GLY A 64 -32.96 61.77 -20.30
CA GLY A 64 -31.66 61.48 -19.62
C GLY A 64 -31.85 60.72 -18.30
N GLU A 65 -32.93 60.97 -17.56
CA GLU A 65 -33.24 60.29 -16.30
C GLU A 65 -33.59 58.83 -16.53
N ILE A 66 -34.28 58.49 -17.63
CA ILE A 66 -34.60 57.12 -17.99
C ILE A 66 -33.37 56.36 -18.38
N ILE A 67 -32.46 56.97 -19.15
CA ILE A 67 -31.18 56.38 -19.53
C ILE A 67 -30.31 56.12 -18.30
N ALA A 68 -30.22 57.06 -17.38
CA ALA A 68 -29.51 56.87 -16.12
C ALA A 68 -30.11 55.75 -15.28
N PHE A 69 -31.45 55.69 -15.17
CA PHE A 69 -32.14 54.59 -14.44
C PHE A 69 -31.86 53.21 -15.05
N LEU A 70 -31.91 53.09 -16.37
CA LEU A 70 -31.61 51.86 -17.09
C LEU A 70 -30.16 51.41 -16.84
N SER A 71 -29.21 52.34 -16.82
CA SER A 71 -27.80 52.08 -16.53
C SER A 71 -27.61 51.59 -15.11
N TYR A 72 -28.23 52.22 -14.12
CA TYR A 72 -28.18 51.78 -12.72
C TYR A 72 -28.87 50.42 -12.53
N PHE A 73 -30.02 50.21 -13.14
CA PHE A 73 -30.77 48.97 -13.05
C PHE A 73 -29.93 47.79 -13.58
N THR A 74 -29.32 47.93 -14.74
CA THR A 74 -28.40 46.92 -15.30
C THR A 74 -27.18 46.68 -14.42
N THR A 75 -26.58 47.73 -13.89
CA THR A 75 -25.40 47.61 -13.01
C THR A 75 -25.74 46.86 -11.72
N ILE A 76 -26.88 47.17 -11.10
CA ILE A 76 -27.33 46.49 -9.87
C ILE A 76 -27.56 45.02 -10.15
N LEU A 77 -28.23 44.65 -11.23
CA LEU A 77 -28.50 43.25 -11.57
C LEU A 77 -27.22 42.46 -11.90
N MET A 78 -26.29 43.06 -12.63
CA MET A 78 -24.97 42.48 -12.88
C MET A 78 -24.19 42.24 -11.58
N SER A 79 -24.27 43.17 -10.65
CA SER A 79 -23.62 43.04 -9.33
C SER A 79 -24.26 41.92 -8.51
N MET A 80 -25.56 41.76 -8.52
CA MET A 80 -26.28 40.65 -7.88
C MET A 80 -25.82 39.29 -8.46
N MET A 81 -25.69 39.19 -9.80
CA MET A 81 -25.20 37.98 -10.45
C MET A 81 -23.74 37.68 -10.05
N ALA A 82 -22.87 38.70 -9.93
CA ALA A 82 -21.51 38.54 -9.49
C ALA A 82 -21.41 38.00 -8.04
N ILE A 83 -22.26 38.56 -7.14
CA ILE A 83 -22.36 38.09 -5.74
C ILE A 83 -22.78 36.61 -5.70
N THR A 84 -23.81 36.23 -6.46
CA THR A 84 -24.28 34.84 -6.51
C THR A 84 -23.17 33.87 -6.97
N ARG A 85 -22.41 34.27 -8.00
CA ARG A 85 -21.25 33.46 -8.45
C ARG A 85 -20.17 33.36 -7.37
N MET A 86 -19.94 34.45 -6.63
CA MET A 86 -18.96 34.46 -5.54
C MET A 86 -19.35 33.51 -4.40
N PHE A 87 -20.63 33.47 -4.02
CA PHE A 87 -21.16 32.51 -3.04
C PHE A 87 -20.94 31.06 -3.48
N MET A 88 -21.20 30.73 -4.75
CA MET A 88 -20.94 29.38 -5.29
C MET A 88 -19.44 29.02 -5.26
N LEU A 89 -18.58 29.98 -5.60
CA LEU A 89 -17.12 29.78 -5.58
C LEU A 89 -16.61 29.55 -4.16
N VAL A 90 -17.06 30.35 -3.19
CA VAL A 90 -16.70 30.22 -1.78
C VAL A 90 -17.19 28.87 -1.23
N SER A 91 -18.44 28.47 -1.52
CA SER A 91 -18.96 27.16 -1.09
C SER A 91 -18.12 26.00 -1.61
N LYS A 92 -17.76 26.01 -2.90
CA LYS A 92 -16.88 24.98 -3.48
C LYS A 92 -15.48 25.00 -2.88
N GLY A 93 -14.93 26.21 -2.69
CA GLY A 93 -13.63 26.41 -2.07
C GLY A 93 -13.57 25.87 -0.64
N THR A 94 -14.59 26.18 0.16
CA THR A 94 -14.70 25.69 1.55
C THR A 94 -14.79 24.16 1.59
N ALA A 95 -15.59 23.55 0.72
CA ALA A 95 -15.69 22.08 0.65
C ALA A 95 -14.33 21.42 0.30
N SER A 96 -13.57 22.02 -0.62
CA SER A 96 -12.23 21.53 -0.97
C SER A 96 -11.23 21.76 0.16
N ALA A 97 -11.27 22.93 0.82
CA ALA A 97 -10.41 23.26 1.95
C ALA A 97 -10.65 22.28 3.12
N ASN A 98 -11.91 21.95 3.43
CA ASN A 98 -12.22 21.00 4.49
C ASN A 98 -11.64 19.59 4.21
N ARG A 99 -11.69 19.13 2.95
CA ARG A 99 -11.07 17.84 2.58
C ARG A 99 -9.55 17.86 2.74
N LEU A 100 -8.91 18.99 2.41
CA LEU A 100 -7.47 19.14 2.63
C LEU A 100 -7.14 19.19 4.12
N ALA A 101 -7.93 19.92 4.90
CA ALA A 101 -7.76 20.00 6.36
C ALA A 101 -7.88 18.62 7.00
N GLU A 102 -8.87 17.81 6.58
CA GLU A 102 -9.05 16.44 7.07
C GLU A 102 -7.78 15.56 6.86
N VAL A 103 -7.12 15.73 5.70
CA VAL A 103 -5.86 15.01 5.43
C VAL A 103 -4.71 15.55 6.27
N PHE A 104 -4.59 16.88 6.43
CA PHE A 104 -3.52 17.47 7.24
C PHE A 104 -3.71 17.29 8.74
N ASP A 105 -4.96 17.22 9.21
CA ASP A 105 -5.31 17.02 10.61
C ASP A 105 -5.28 15.52 11.01
N THR A 106 -5.11 14.61 10.03
CA THR A 106 -4.94 13.20 10.31
C THR A 106 -3.65 12.99 11.10
N PRO A 107 -3.69 12.48 12.33
CA PRO A 107 -2.49 12.26 13.13
C PRO A 107 -1.57 11.27 12.44
N THR A 108 -0.26 11.47 12.59
CA THR A 108 0.74 10.48 12.17
C THR A 108 0.67 9.30 13.13
N ASP A 109 0.29 8.13 12.61
CA ASP A 109 -0.05 6.94 13.41
C ASP A 109 1.12 6.33 14.17
N LEU A 110 2.37 6.60 13.79
CA LEU A 110 3.53 5.88 14.31
C LEU A 110 4.49 6.83 15.02
N GLU A 111 4.07 7.36 16.17
CA GLU A 111 4.95 8.16 17.00
C GLU A 111 6.07 7.32 17.63
N VAL A 112 7.30 7.82 17.59
CA VAL A 112 8.44 7.16 18.24
C VAL A 112 8.38 7.42 19.73
N VAL A 113 8.17 6.35 20.51
CA VAL A 113 8.20 6.40 21.98
C VAL A 113 9.57 5.92 22.43
N PHE A 114 10.47 6.86 22.72
CA PHE A 114 11.83 6.50 23.16
C PHE A 114 11.79 5.74 24.47
N GLU A 115 12.38 4.55 24.46
CA GLU A 115 12.56 3.68 25.63
C GLU A 115 13.97 3.10 25.56
N ASP A 116 14.62 2.96 26.69
CA ASP A 116 15.95 2.35 26.78
C ASP A 116 15.88 0.88 26.39
N GLY A 117 16.88 0.42 25.63
CA GLY A 117 17.01 -0.99 25.27
C GLY A 117 17.30 -1.87 26.51
N VAL A 118 16.86 -3.11 26.45
CA VAL A 118 17.13 -4.12 27.46
C VAL A 118 18.22 -5.05 26.93
N GLU A 119 19.18 -5.41 27.77
CA GLU A 119 20.17 -6.43 27.41
C GLU A 119 19.47 -7.79 27.30
N THR A 120 19.61 -8.45 26.16
CA THR A 120 18.97 -9.74 25.86
C THR A 120 19.84 -10.58 24.95
N ASP A 121 19.78 -11.90 25.12
CA ASP A 121 20.45 -12.87 24.24
C ASP A 121 19.70 -13.04 22.90
N HIS A 122 18.52 -12.45 22.77
CA HIS A 122 17.67 -12.58 21.59
C HIS A 122 17.77 -11.33 20.72
N TYR A 123 17.88 -11.52 19.40
CA TYR A 123 17.94 -10.44 18.43
C TYR A 123 16.53 -9.99 18.02
N ILE A 124 15.63 -10.93 17.74
CA ILE A 124 14.20 -10.66 17.52
C ILE A 124 13.40 -11.35 18.61
N GLU A 125 12.52 -10.63 19.27
CA GLU A 125 11.63 -11.16 20.29
C GLU A 125 10.20 -10.68 20.09
N PHE A 126 9.27 -11.61 20.04
CA PHE A 126 7.82 -11.39 20.11
C PHE A 126 7.33 -11.91 21.45
N LYS A 127 6.60 -11.09 22.21
CA LYS A 127 6.08 -11.45 23.52
C LYS A 127 4.61 -11.09 23.63
N ASP A 128 3.77 -12.13 23.68
CA ASP A 128 2.32 -12.08 23.84
C ASP A 128 1.64 -11.11 22.84
N VAL A 129 2.11 -11.10 21.59
CA VAL A 129 1.68 -10.17 20.56
C VAL A 129 0.28 -10.51 20.05
N SER A 130 -0.64 -9.54 20.16
CA SER A 130 -1.99 -9.60 19.60
C SER A 130 -2.27 -8.35 18.76
N PHE A 131 -2.97 -8.54 17.62
CA PHE A 131 -3.25 -7.45 16.69
C PHE A 131 -4.51 -7.70 15.83
N GLY A 132 -5.29 -6.63 15.59
CA GLY A 132 -6.41 -6.58 14.66
C GLY A 132 -6.36 -5.36 13.75
N TYR A 133 -6.62 -5.52 12.45
CA TYR A 133 -6.64 -4.39 11.49
C TYR A 133 -7.79 -3.40 11.74
N GLU A 134 -8.90 -3.89 12.23
CA GLU A 134 -10.01 -3.05 12.66
C GLU A 134 -10.04 -3.04 14.18
N LYS A 135 -10.34 -1.90 14.80
CA LYS A 135 -10.55 -1.78 16.27
C LYS A 135 -11.82 -2.54 16.73
N THR A 136 -12.18 -3.59 15.99
CA THR A 136 -13.22 -4.56 16.33
C THR A 136 -12.60 -5.69 17.16
N LYS A 137 -13.41 -6.40 17.95
CA LYS A 137 -12.96 -7.37 18.96
C LYS A 137 -12.21 -8.62 18.43
N ASP A 138 -12.09 -8.81 17.14
CA ASP A 138 -11.47 -10.00 16.56
C ASP A 138 -10.03 -9.75 16.13
N TYR A 139 -9.10 -10.23 16.95
CA TYR A 139 -7.67 -10.22 16.62
C TYR A 139 -7.37 -11.14 15.44
N HIS A 140 -6.60 -10.63 14.46
CA HIS A 140 -6.03 -11.41 13.36
C HIS A 140 -4.79 -12.20 13.79
N ILE A 141 -4.11 -11.72 14.84
CA ILE A 141 -2.98 -12.39 15.52
C ILE A 141 -3.29 -12.41 17.01
N LYS A 142 -3.11 -13.56 17.66
CA LYS A 142 -3.45 -13.76 19.09
C LYS A 142 -2.30 -14.44 19.83
N ASN A 143 -1.75 -13.73 20.83
CA ASN A 143 -0.77 -14.24 21.78
C ASN A 143 0.43 -14.95 21.09
N ILE A 144 1.03 -14.31 20.11
CA ILE A 144 2.20 -14.85 19.42
C ILE A 144 3.45 -14.50 20.22
N SER A 145 4.21 -15.53 20.61
CA SER A 145 5.47 -15.39 21.33
C SER A 145 6.54 -16.30 20.73
N PHE A 146 7.68 -15.75 20.35
CA PHE A 146 8.89 -16.48 19.93
C PHE A 146 10.10 -15.59 20.06
N ALA A 147 11.30 -16.19 20.02
CA ALA A 147 12.56 -15.46 20.06
C ALA A 147 13.59 -16.08 19.11
N LEU A 148 14.42 -15.23 18.49
CA LEU A 148 15.49 -15.62 17.58
C LEU A 148 16.81 -14.95 18.02
N LYS A 149 17.91 -15.67 17.92
CA LYS A 149 19.24 -15.09 18.01
C LYS A 149 19.66 -14.48 16.68
N LYS A 150 20.64 -13.59 16.68
CA LYS A 150 21.23 -13.04 15.46
C LYS A 150 21.74 -14.17 14.57
N GLY A 151 21.47 -14.10 13.27
CA GLY A 151 21.82 -15.11 12.27
C GLY A 151 20.94 -16.36 12.24
N GLN A 152 19.95 -16.50 13.13
CA GLN A 152 19.00 -17.60 13.05
C GLN A 152 17.93 -17.38 11.98
N SER A 153 17.35 -18.50 11.53
CA SER A 153 16.28 -18.53 10.53
C SER A 153 14.95 -18.96 11.14
N LEU A 154 13.89 -18.21 10.83
CA LEU A 154 12.49 -18.52 11.16
C LEU A 154 11.72 -18.92 9.90
N GLY A 155 11.14 -20.10 9.90
CA GLY A 155 10.14 -20.51 8.92
C GLY A 155 8.72 -20.25 9.46
N ILE A 156 7.83 -19.66 8.66
CA ILE A 156 6.42 -19.49 9.03
C ILE A 156 5.56 -20.21 8.00
N ILE A 157 4.73 -21.15 8.46
CA ILE A 157 3.84 -21.95 7.61
C ILE A 157 2.42 -21.96 8.16
N GLY A 158 1.43 -22.16 7.30
CA GLY A 158 0.02 -22.25 7.63
C GLY A 158 -0.88 -21.90 6.45
N ALA A 159 -2.19 -22.02 6.60
CA ALA A 159 -3.16 -21.72 5.57
C ALA A 159 -3.13 -20.25 5.11
N THR A 160 -3.63 -19.97 3.91
CA THR A 160 -3.79 -18.58 3.43
C THR A 160 -4.75 -17.83 4.36
N GLY A 161 -4.35 -16.63 4.78
CA GLY A 161 -5.15 -15.79 5.68
C GLY A 161 -4.97 -16.07 7.17
N CYS A 162 -4.12 -17.03 7.60
CA CYS A 162 -3.87 -17.31 9.02
C CYS A 162 -2.98 -16.30 9.74
N GLY A 163 -2.55 -15.22 9.09
CA GLY A 163 -1.80 -14.13 9.74
C GLY A 163 -0.28 -14.11 9.52
N LYS A 164 0.28 -14.96 8.65
CA LYS A 164 1.75 -15.04 8.39
C LYS A 164 2.36 -13.68 8.00
N SER A 165 1.82 -13.04 6.97
CA SER A 165 2.33 -11.75 6.51
C SER A 165 2.09 -10.64 7.53
N THR A 166 1.08 -10.77 8.40
CA THR A 166 0.82 -9.82 9.48
C THR A 166 1.96 -9.80 10.51
N ILE A 167 2.55 -10.96 10.83
CA ILE A 167 3.73 -11.06 11.73
C ILE A 167 4.88 -10.18 11.19
N VAL A 168 5.15 -10.29 9.89
CA VAL A 168 6.21 -9.51 9.23
C VAL A 168 5.87 -8.02 9.21
N GLN A 169 4.63 -7.66 8.90
CA GLN A 169 4.17 -6.27 8.89
C GLN A 169 4.30 -5.62 10.28
N LEU A 170 4.01 -6.37 11.35
CA LEU A 170 4.18 -5.91 12.72
C LEU A 170 5.65 -5.78 13.11
N LEU A 171 6.52 -6.70 12.69
CA LEU A 171 7.97 -6.61 12.91
C LEU A 171 8.56 -5.37 12.25
N MET A 172 8.11 -5.06 11.03
CA MET A 172 8.50 -3.84 10.29
C MET A 172 7.79 -2.58 10.79
N ARG A 173 6.94 -2.72 11.81
CA ARG A 173 6.12 -1.64 12.35
C ARG A 173 5.32 -0.90 11.27
N MET A 174 4.70 -1.63 10.35
CA MET A 174 3.69 -1.06 9.44
C MET A 174 2.37 -0.74 10.17
N TYR A 175 2.19 -1.32 11.35
CA TYR A 175 1.09 -1.11 12.28
C TYR A 175 1.63 -1.16 13.71
N ASP A 176 1.04 -0.40 14.63
CA ASP A 176 1.28 -0.56 16.06
C ASP A 176 0.46 -1.73 16.61
N LEU A 177 0.96 -2.35 17.68
CA LEU A 177 0.34 -3.51 18.33
C LEU A 177 -0.86 -3.08 19.17
N ASP A 178 -1.85 -3.97 19.32
CA ASP A 178 -2.91 -3.82 20.32
C ASP A 178 -2.45 -4.33 21.69
N GLU A 179 -1.72 -5.47 21.73
CA GLU A 179 -1.19 -6.06 22.97
C GLU A 179 0.19 -6.69 22.72
N GLY A 180 0.99 -6.78 23.78
CA GLY A 180 2.30 -7.39 23.76
C GLY A 180 3.42 -6.43 23.39
N GLU A 181 4.58 -7.00 23.05
CA GLU A 181 5.74 -6.23 22.58
C GLU A 181 6.56 -6.97 21.53
N ILE A 182 7.18 -6.21 20.62
CA ILE A 182 8.16 -6.71 19.67
C ILE A 182 9.46 -5.95 19.89
N ARG A 183 10.58 -6.67 19.96
CA ARG A 183 11.93 -6.12 20.16
C ARG A 183 12.89 -6.58 19.05
N ILE A 184 13.79 -5.68 18.67
CA ILE A 184 14.94 -5.95 17.80
C ILE A 184 16.19 -5.46 18.52
N GLY A 185 17.17 -6.34 18.75
CA GLY A 185 18.39 -6.01 19.50
C GLY A 185 18.10 -5.43 20.89
N GLY A 186 17.06 -5.92 21.58
CA GLY A 186 16.64 -5.46 22.89
C GLY A 186 15.82 -4.15 22.89
N ARG A 187 15.70 -3.44 21.76
CA ARG A 187 14.91 -2.21 21.63
C ARG A 187 13.50 -2.54 21.14
N LYS A 188 12.48 -1.92 21.71
CA LYS A 188 11.11 -2.04 21.19
C LYS A 188 11.03 -1.43 19.79
N VAL A 189 10.34 -2.07 18.86
CA VAL A 189 10.17 -1.54 17.49
C VAL A 189 9.50 -0.17 17.49
N SER A 190 8.65 0.14 18.48
CA SER A 190 8.03 1.46 18.66
C SER A 190 9.02 2.54 19.13
N SER A 191 10.20 2.18 19.66
CA SER A 191 11.24 3.12 20.09
C SER A 191 12.31 3.37 19.03
N ILE A 192 12.28 2.64 17.92
CA ILE A 192 13.24 2.79 16.82
C ILE A 192 12.66 3.78 15.80
N PRO A 193 13.40 4.84 15.40
CA PRO A 193 12.96 5.71 14.31
C PRO A 193 12.68 4.91 13.04
N SER A 194 11.60 5.24 12.32
CA SER A 194 11.13 4.49 11.16
C SER A 194 12.22 4.33 10.09
N GLU A 195 13.02 5.37 9.87
CA GLU A 195 14.10 5.36 8.89
C GLU A 195 15.21 4.38 9.27
N GLU A 196 15.62 4.36 10.55
CA GLU A 196 16.59 3.40 11.10
C GLU A 196 16.01 1.97 11.04
N LEU A 197 14.77 1.80 11.47
CA LEU A 197 14.11 0.49 11.48
C LEU A 197 14.05 -0.12 10.08
N HIS A 198 13.59 0.64 9.08
CA HIS A 198 13.44 0.11 7.73
C HIS A 198 14.78 -0.18 7.04
N GLN A 199 15.86 0.49 7.42
CA GLN A 199 17.20 0.21 6.89
C GLN A 199 17.73 -1.16 7.34
N MET A 200 17.25 -1.72 8.46
CA MET A 200 17.65 -3.04 8.93
C MET A 200 17.12 -4.17 8.03
N PHE A 201 16.09 -3.91 7.22
CA PHE A 201 15.38 -4.96 6.48
C PHE A 201 15.76 -5.03 5.00
N GLY A 202 15.98 -6.26 4.53
CA GLY A 202 15.88 -6.64 3.14
C GLY A 202 14.60 -7.47 2.94
N VAL A 203 13.68 -7.03 2.06
CA VAL A 203 12.35 -7.65 1.98
C VAL A 203 12.01 -8.03 0.55
N VAL A 204 11.42 -9.21 0.39
CA VAL A 204 10.71 -9.62 -0.82
C VAL A 204 9.29 -10.02 -0.41
N PHE A 205 8.30 -9.22 -0.78
CA PHE A 205 6.89 -9.52 -0.51
C PHE A 205 6.30 -10.46 -1.57
N GLN A 206 5.21 -11.15 -1.21
CA GLN A 206 4.48 -12.05 -2.10
C GLN A 206 4.04 -11.39 -3.42
N ASN A 207 3.62 -10.12 -3.37
CA ASN A 207 3.16 -9.33 -4.51
C ASN A 207 4.10 -8.16 -4.81
N ASP A 208 5.41 -8.36 -4.66
CA ASP A 208 6.39 -7.31 -4.92
C ASP A 208 6.50 -6.98 -6.42
N VAL A 209 6.87 -5.73 -6.71
CA VAL A 209 6.89 -5.22 -8.07
C VAL A 209 8.24 -4.57 -8.44
N LEU A 210 8.58 -4.69 -9.71
CA LEU A 210 9.67 -3.94 -10.33
C LEU A 210 9.11 -2.67 -10.98
N PHE A 211 9.84 -1.58 -10.83
CA PHE A 211 9.48 -0.29 -11.39
C PHE A 211 9.96 -0.17 -12.85
N ALA A 212 9.30 0.69 -13.61
CA ALA A 212 9.71 1.05 -14.97
C ALA A 212 10.96 1.92 -14.91
N ASP A 213 12.11 1.28 -14.69
CA ASP A 213 13.42 1.86 -14.57
C ASP A 213 14.49 0.82 -14.90
N THR A 214 15.79 1.14 -14.80
CA THR A 214 16.87 0.19 -15.03
C THR A 214 16.88 -0.92 -13.98
N ILE A 215 17.53 -2.05 -14.27
CA ILE A 215 17.78 -3.12 -13.31
C ILE A 215 18.59 -2.58 -12.14
N ARG A 216 19.59 -1.71 -12.39
CA ARG A 216 20.40 -1.02 -11.38
C ARG A 216 19.51 -0.28 -10.38
N GLU A 217 18.64 0.63 -10.89
CA GLU A 217 17.75 1.43 -10.04
C GLU A 217 16.74 0.58 -9.29
N ASN A 218 16.30 -0.53 -9.88
CA ASN A 218 15.46 -1.49 -9.20
C ASN A 218 16.17 -2.21 -8.06
N ILE A 219 17.46 -2.51 -8.17
CA ILE A 219 18.25 -3.15 -7.11
C ILE A 219 18.64 -2.13 -6.03
N SER A 220 19.13 -0.96 -6.42
CA SER A 220 19.50 0.11 -5.48
C SER A 220 18.29 0.64 -4.70
N PHE A 221 17.16 0.75 -5.37
CA PHE A 221 15.88 1.16 -4.78
C PHE A 221 15.98 2.45 -3.95
N GLY A 222 16.65 3.46 -4.53
CA GLY A 222 16.86 4.76 -3.89
C GLY A 222 17.95 4.78 -2.81
N ARG A 223 18.62 3.65 -2.53
CA ARG A 223 19.78 3.59 -1.64
C ARG A 223 21.06 3.96 -2.38
N ASN A 224 22.00 4.58 -1.69
CA ASN A 224 23.30 4.93 -2.27
C ASN A 224 24.24 3.71 -2.21
N LEU A 225 24.06 2.75 -3.13
CA LEU A 225 24.83 1.53 -3.22
C LEU A 225 25.92 1.64 -4.29
N SER A 226 27.09 1.10 -4.02
CA SER A 226 28.18 0.99 -5.00
C SER A 226 27.87 -0.07 -6.07
N ASP A 227 28.61 -0.02 -7.18
CA ASP A 227 28.49 -1.00 -8.26
C ASP A 227 28.87 -2.41 -7.78
N GLU A 228 29.83 -2.51 -6.88
CA GLU A 228 30.27 -3.75 -6.27
C GLU A 228 29.15 -4.37 -5.42
N GLU A 229 28.48 -3.60 -4.58
CA GLU A 229 27.35 -4.09 -3.76
C GLU A 229 26.20 -4.60 -4.61
N ILE A 230 25.85 -3.88 -5.68
CA ILE A 230 24.80 -4.30 -6.64
C ILE A 230 25.20 -5.58 -7.36
N LEU A 231 26.47 -5.67 -7.79
CA LEU A 231 27.03 -6.84 -8.47
C LEU A 231 27.01 -8.07 -7.56
N GLU A 232 27.53 -7.96 -6.34
CA GLU A 232 27.57 -9.07 -5.39
C GLU A 232 26.16 -9.54 -5.00
N ALA A 233 25.25 -8.62 -4.68
CA ALA A 233 23.86 -8.95 -4.41
C ALA A 233 23.21 -9.68 -5.58
N SER A 234 23.50 -9.29 -6.83
CA SER A 234 22.99 -9.96 -8.01
C SER A 234 23.56 -11.36 -8.23
N LYS A 235 24.84 -11.59 -7.87
CA LYS A 235 25.45 -12.93 -7.89
C LYS A 235 24.81 -13.84 -6.85
N HIS A 236 24.69 -13.36 -5.60
CA HIS A 236 24.09 -14.11 -4.50
C HIS A 236 22.62 -14.45 -4.76
N ALA A 237 21.86 -13.53 -5.35
CA ALA A 237 20.49 -13.76 -5.80
C ALA A 237 20.36 -14.59 -7.09
N GLN A 238 21.47 -15.09 -7.66
CA GLN A 238 21.50 -15.84 -8.92
C GLN A 238 20.96 -15.05 -10.13
N ALA A 239 21.00 -13.72 -10.08
CA ALA A 239 20.50 -12.82 -11.12
C ALA A 239 21.58 -12.45 -12.15
N TYR A 240 22.84 -12.39 -11.73
CA TYR A 240 23.97 -11.88 -12.54
C TYR A 240 24.10 -12.57 -13.89
N GLU A 241 23.94 -13.89 -13.95
CA GLU A 241 24.12 -14.67 -15.17
C GLU A 241 23.18 -14.17 -16.29
N PHE A 242 21.88 -14.02 -16.01
CA PHE A 242 20.97 -13.53 -17.03
C PHE A 242 21.11 -12.02 -17.29
N ILE A 243 21.44 -11.20 -16.25
CA ILE A 243 21.66 -9.76 -16.41
C ILE A 243 22.84 -9.50 -17.35
N SER A 244 23.94 -10.24 -17.22
CA SER A 244 25.13 -10.10 -18.07
C SER A 244 24.87 -10.43 -19.53
N MET A 245 23.84 -11.25 -19.84
CA MET A 245 23.44 -11.58 -21.21
C MET A 245 22.53 -10.52 -21.86
N LEU A 246 22.00 -9.57 -21.09
CA LEU A 246 21.18 -8.49 -21.62
C LEU A 246 22.05 -7.45 -22.37
N PRO A 247 21.57 -6.84 -23.47
CA PRO A 247 22.36 -5.91 -24.28
C PRO A 247 22.96 -4.73 -23.48
N THR A 248 22.26 -4.22 -22.48
CA THR A 248 22.65 -3.09 -21.63
C THR A 248 22.90 -3.50 -20.19
N GLN A 249 22.93 -4.79 -19.88
CA GLN A 249 23.21 -5.36 -18.57
C GLN A 249 22.40 -4.69 -17.45
N PHE A 250 23.05 -4.17 -16.40
CA PHE A 250 22.36 -3.47 -15.29
C PHE A 250 21.62 -2.21 -15.72
N ASN A 251 21.96 -1.60 -16.86
CA ASN A 251 21.27 -0.45 -17.43
C ASN A 251 20.07 -0.85 -18.32
N HIS A 252 19.72 -2.13 -18.35
CA HIS A 252 18.55 -2.60 -19.10
C HIS A 252 17.26 -2.06 -18.47
N MET A 253 16.45 -1.38 -19.30
CA MET A 253 15.18 -0.79 -18.90
C MET A 253 14.11 -1.85 -18.72
N LEU A 254 13.49 -1.85 -17.56
CA LEU A 254 12.34 -2.67 -17.25
C LEU A 254 11.04 -1.93 -17.57
N THR A 255 10.05 -2.67 -17.99
CA THR A 255 8.68 -2.18 -18.11
C THR A 255 8.01 -2.18 -16.75
N SER A 256 6.88 -1.48 -16.63
CA SER A 256 6.06 -1.51 -15.40
C SER A 256 5.80 -2.96 -14.96
N LYS A 257 6.04 -3.25 -13.68
CA LYS A 257 5.97 -4.59 -13.08
C LYS A 257 6.95 -5.62 -13.67
N GLY A 258 7.96 -5.19 -14.43
CA GLY A 258 8.96 -6.07 -15.01
C GLY A 258 8.38 -7.11 -15.99
N THR A 259 7.36 -6.76 -16.77
CA THR A 259 6.68 -7.69 -17.69
C THR A 259 7.55 -8.18 -18.85
N ASN A 260 8.68 -7.51 -19.11
CA ASN A 260 9.71 -7.93 -20.07
C ASN A 260 10.72 -8.95 -19.50
N LEU A 261 10.55 -9.39 -18.26
CA LEU A 261 11.31 -10.47 -17.62
C LEU A 261 10.43 -11.70 -17.41
N SER A 262 11.03 -12.90 -17.41
CA SER A 262 10.34 -14.11 -16.95
C SER A 262 10.05 -14.03 -15.44
N GLY A 263 9.12 -14.84 -14.91
CA GLY A 263 8.79 -14.87 -13.48
C GLY A 263 10.01 -15.10 -12.60
N GLY A 264 10.85 -16.08 -12.94
CA GLY A 264 12.07 -16.39 -12.20
C GLY A 264 13.16 -15.31 -12.32
N GLN A 265 13.27 -14.62 -13.46
CA GLN A 265 14.18 -13.48 -13.62
C GLN A 265 13.74 -12.30 -12.77
N ARG A 266 12.45 -11.98 -12.77
CA ARG A 266 11.86 -10.94 -11.93
C ARG A 266 12.10 -11.21 -10.45
N GLN A 267 11.86 -12.44 -10.01
CA GLN A 267 12.09 -12.85 -8.63
C GLN A 267 13.55 -12.69 -8.21
N ARG A 268 14.50 -13.04 -9.08
CA ARG A 268 15.94 -12.88 -8.80
C ARG A 268 16.37 -11.42 -8.73
N VAL A 269 15.76 -10.50 -9.48
CA VAL A 269 16.01 -9.06 -9.34
C VAL A 269 15.45 -8.54 -8.02
N LEU A 270 14.26 -8.98 -7.61
CA LEU A 270 13.69 -8.64 -6.29
C LEU A 270 14.54 -9.16 -5.13
N LEU A 271 15.06 -10.38 -5.25
CA LEU A 271 16.02 -10.94 -4.29
C LEU A 271 17.32 -10.12 -4.26
N SER A 272 17.84 -9.71 -5.43
CA SER A 272 19.02 -8.82 -5.49
C SER A 272 18.77 -7.51 -4.76
N ARG A 273 17.58 -6.90 -4.91
CA ARG A 273 17.14 -5.71 -4.17
C ARG A 273 17.18 -5.94 -2.65
N ALA A 274 16.63 -7.06 -2.20
CA ALA A 274 16.56 -7.38 -0.77
C ALA A 274 17.94 -7.66 -0.16
N LEU A 275 18.84 -8.29 -0.89
CA LEU A 275 20.19 -8.64 -0.43
C LEU A 275 21.20 -7.48 -0.53
N ALA A 276 20.93 -6.50 -1.40
CA ALA A 276 21.81 -5.36 -1.58
C ALA A 276 21.88 -4.50 -0.32
N GLY A 277 23.10 -4.13 0.10
CA GLY A 277 23.31 -3.35 1.33
C GLY A 277 23.40 -4.19 2.60
N ASN A 278 23.51 -5.51 2.51
CA ASN A 278 23.72 -6.44 3.64
C ASN A 278 22.74 -6.21 4.80
N PRO A 279 21.45 -6.52 4.63
CA PRO A 279 20.45 -6.29 5.66
C PRO A 279 20.71 -7.10 6.93
N ASP A 280 20.39 -6.55 8.10
CA ASP A 280 20.43 -7.27 9.38
C ASP A 280 19.33 -8.35 9.46
N ILE A 281 18.17 -8.07 8.83
CA ILE A 281 17.00 -8.94 8.81
C ILE A 281 16.54 -9.12 7.36
N LEU A 282 16.48 -10.36 6.89
CA LEU A 282 16.00 -10.71 5.56
C LEU A 282 14.62 -11.34 5.67
N ILE A 283 13.63 -10.77 4.97
CA ILE A 283 12.27 -11.27 4.93
C ILE A 283 11.95 -11.76 3.53
N LEU A 284 11.54 -13.02 3.43
CA LEU A 284 11.19 -13.70 2.18
C LEU A 284 9.75 -14.23 2.27
N ASP A 285 8.78 -13.49 1.73
CA ASP A 285 7.37 -13.89 1.72
C ASP A 285 7.03 -14.59 0.39
N ASP A 286 6.94 -15.93 0.43
CA ASP A 286 6.67 -16.84 -0.72
C ASP A 286 7.61 -16.61 -1.93
N SER A 287 8.83 -16.18 -1.65
CA SER A 287 9.80 -15.69 -2.65
C SER A 287 10.41 -16.80 -3.51
N SER A 288 10.38 -18.05 -3.07
CA SER A 288 10.93 -19.20 -3.81
C SER A 288 9.94 -19.86 -4.77
N SER A 289 8.66 -19.51 -4.72
CA SER A 289 7.60 -20.16 -5.52
C SER A 289 7.81 -20.06 -7.04
N ALA A 290 8.47 -19.01 -7.51
CA ALA A 290 8.79 -18.77 -8.93
C ALA A 290 10.19 -19.24 -9.35
N LEU A 291 11.00 -19.77 -8.42
CA LEU A 291 12.33 -20.28 -8.71
C LEU A 291 12.30 -21.78 -9.01
N ASP A 292 13.16 -22.23 -9.92
CA ASP A 292 13.45 -23.64 -10.11
C ASP A 292 14.27 -24.18 -8.91
N TYR A 293 14.18 -25.49 -8.68
CA TYR A 293 14.82 -26.16 -7.54
C TYR A 293 16.35 -25.91 -7.46
N LYS A 294 17.03 -25.89 -8.60
CA LYS A 294 18.49 -25.67 -8.67
C LYS A 294 18.88 -24.25 -8.28
N THR A 295 18.13 -23.27 -8.75
CA THR A 295 18.33 -21.84 -8.42
C THR A 295 18.02 -21.57 -6.95
N ASP A 296 16.96 -22.16 -6.41
CA ASP A 296 16.61 -22.05 -4.99
C ASP A 296 17.67 -22.68 -4.08
N ALA A 297 18.22 -23.86 -4.44
CA ALA A 297 19.29 -24.48 -3.70
C ALA A 297 20.57 -23.62 -3.67
N LYS A 298 20.95 -23.03 -4.82
CA LYS A 298 22.10 -22.11 -4.91
C LYS A 298 21.89 -20.83 -4.11
N LEU A 299 20.67 -20.28 -4.14
CA LEU A 299 20.32 -19.11 -3.32
C LEU A 299 20.49 -19.43 -1.83
N ARG A 300 19.96 -20.56 -1.36
CA ARG A 300 20.10 -20.98 0.04
C ARG A 300 21.57 -21.17 0.43
N GLN A 301 22.37 -21.75 -0.45
CA GLN A 301 23.80 -21.87 -0.23
C GLN A 301 24.47 -20.49 -0.09
N ALA A 302 24.19 -19.55 -1.01
CA ALA A 302 24.73 -18.20 -0.97
C ALA A 302 24.31 -17.46 0.31
N LEU A 303 23.05 -17.61 0.76
CA LEU A 303 22.58 -17.03 2.02
C LEU A 303 23.38 -17.58 3.22
N LYS A 304 23.61 -18.88 3.26
CA LYS A 304 24.40 -19.51 4.33
C LYS A 304 25.87 -19.08 4.34
N GLU A 305 26.48 -18.88 3.16
CA GLU A 305 27.90 -18.54 3.02
C GLU A 305 28.19 -17.05 3.23
N HIS A 306 27.31 -16.17 2.77
CA HIS A 306 27.57 -14.73 2.71
C HIS A 306 26.71 -13.90 3.66
N TYR A 307 25.61 -14.46 4.20
CA TYR A 307 24.66 -13.77 5.07
C TYR A 307 24.45 -14.54 6.40
N ALA A 308 25.49 -15.19 6.91
CA ALA A 308 25.41 -15.99 8.15
C ALA A 308 24.99 -15.17 9.38
N ASP A 309 25.32 -13.87 9.42
CA ASP A 309 24.95 -12.95 10.50
C ASP A 309 23.56 -12.30 10.29
N THR A 310 22.94 -12.49 9.11
CA THR A 310 21.60 -11.97 8.79
C THR A 310 20.54 -12.91 9.35
N THR A 311 19.66 -12.37 10.18
CA THR A 311 18.50 -13.11 10.68
C THR A 311 17.45 -13.20 9.58
N SER A 312 17.02 -14.42 9.21
CA SER A 312 16.07 -14.60 8.09
C SER A 312 14.71 -15.07 8.54
N ILE A 313 13.66 -14.48 7.96
CA ILE A 313 12.27 -14.87 8.16
C ILE A 313 11.69 -15.29 6.81
N ILE A 314 11.32 -16.57 6.72
CA ILE A 314 10.86 -17.20 5.48
C ILE A 314 9.39 -17.59 5.68
N ILE A 315 8.49 -16.88 5.00
CA ILE A 315 7.09 -17.29 4.91
C ILE A 315 6.96 -18.19 3.69
N ALA A 316 6.45 -19.39 3.89
CA ALA A 316 6.29 -20.35 2.81
C ALA A 316 4.98 -21.12 2.89
N GLN A 317 4.51 -21.54 1.72
CA GLN A 317 3.41 -22.49 1.59
C GLN A 317 3.93 -23.95 1.48
N ARG A 318 5.24 -24.11 1.22
CA ARG A 318 5.89 -25.42 1.05
C ARG A 318 6.82 -25.72 2.22
N VAL A 319 6.67 -26.91 2.80
CA VAL A 319 7.56 -27.41 3.85
C VAL A 319 9.01 -27.42 3.38
N SER A 320 9.27 -27.80 2.12
CA SER A 320 10.62 -27.86 1.53
C SER A 320 11.37 -26.52 1.59
N SER A 321 10.69 -25.38 1.68
CA SER A 321 11.32 -24.06 1.76
C SER A 321 11.80 -23.71 3.16
N ILE A 322 11.25 -24.34 4.22
CA ILE A 322 11.48 -23.98 5.62
C ILE A 322 12.05 -25.12 6.47
N LEU A 323 12.15 -26.34 5.94
CA LEU A 323 12.58 -27.51 6.71
C LEU A 323 13.99 -27.38 7.33
N HIS A 324 14.82 -26.45 6.81
CA HIS A 324 16.17 -26.20 7.31
C HIS A 324 16.24 -24.98 8.25
N CYS A 325 15.11 -24.34 8.55
CA CYS A 325 15.07 -23.21 9.48
C CYS A 325 15.34 -23.67 10.92
N ASP A 326 16.02 -22.80 11.68
CA ASP A 326 16.35 -23.08 13.10
C ASP A 326 15.10 -23.17 13.96
N LEU A 327 14.06 -22.40 13.58
CA LEU A 327 12.75 -22.38 14.22
C LEU A 327 11.68 -22.34 13.14
N ILE A 328 10.63 -23.14 13.31
CA ILE A 328 9.44 -23.11 12.46
C ILE A 328 8.22 -22.78 13.32
N LEU A 329 7.44 -21.83 12.87
CA LEU A 329 6.17 -21.40 13.45
C LEU A 329 5.02 -21.90 12.58
N VAL A 330 4.16 -22.76 13.13
CA VAL A 330 2.97 -23.27 12.46
C VAL A 330 1.78 -22.41 12.89
N MET A 331 1.17 -21.73 11.92
CA MET A 331 0.08 -20.78 12.16
C MET A 331 -1.26 -21.33 11.70
N ASP A 332 -2.27 -21.19 12.55
CA ASP A 332 -3.66 -21.44 12.19
C ASP A 332 -4.59 -20.45 12.89
N GLU A 333 -5.55 -19.89 12.15
CA GLU A 333 -6.55 -18.92 12.64
C GLU A 333 -5.97 -17.82 13.54
N GLY A 334 -4.83 -17.27 13.18
CA GLY A 334 -4.17 -16.18 13.93
C GLY A 334 -3.38 -16.64 15.16
N LYS A 335 -3.23 -17.95 15.39
CA LYS A 335 -2.53 -18.51 16.54
C LYS A 335 -1.33 -19.35 16.11
N CYS A 336 -0.34 -19.44 16.98
CA CYS A 336 0.71 -20.44 16.87
C CYS A 336 0.19 -21.77 17.43
N ILE A 337 0.08 -22.80 16.59
CA ILE A 337 -0.36 -24.14 16.97
C ILE A 337 0.79 -25.11 17.13
N GLY A 338 1.99 -24.75 16.66
CA GLY A 338 3.21 -25.54 16.82
C GLY A 338 4.45 -24.68 16.59
N MET A 339 5.50 -24.91 17.36
CA MET A 339 6.76 -24.20 17.26
C MET A 339 7.94 -25.13 17.59
N GLY A 340 8.96 -25.16 16.73
CA GLY A 340 10.15 -26.00 16.92
C GLY A 340 10.91 -26.25 15.62
N THR A 341 11.83 -27.22 15.63
CA THR A 341 12.51 -27.70 14.43
C THR A 341 11.59 -28.56 13.57
N HIS A 342 11.98 -28.82 12.34
CA HIS A 342 11.24 -29.70 11.43
C HIS A 342 10.96 -31.09 12.07
N GLU A 343 12.00 -31.72 12.62
CA GLU A 343 11.91 -33.04 13.23
C GLU A 343 10.96 -33.06 14.44
N TYR A 344 11.08 -32.03 15.30
CA TYR A 344 10.23 -31.89 16.47
C TYR A 344 8.75 -31.71 16.08
N LEU A 345 8.49 -30.92 15.07
CA LEU A 345 7.10 -30.66 14.61
C LEU A 345 6.47 -31.87 13.92
N LEU A 346 7.25 -32.69 13.23
CA LEU A 346 6.75 -33.95 12.66
C LEU A 346 6.21 -34.92 13.73
N GLU A 347 6.77 -34.87 14.95
CA GLU A 347 6.37 -35.71 16.07
C GLU A 347 5.25 -35.11 16.91
N THR A 348 5.24 -33.76 17.05
CA THR A 348 4.41 -33.07 18.06
C THR A 348 3.23 -32.27 17.48
N CYS A 349 3.28 -31.89 16.20
CA CYS A 349 2.25 -31.07 15.56
C CYS A 349 1.57 -31.86 14.42
N LYS A 350 0.34 -32.27 14.65
CA LYS A 350 -0.43 -33.08 13.69
C LYS A 350 -0.67 -32.33 12.38
N GLU A 351 -1.02 -31.07 12.46
CA GLU A 351 -1.29 -30.20 11.30
C GLU A 351 -0.05 -30.03 10.44
N TYR A 352 1.13 -29.82 11.07
CA TYR A 352 2.39 -29.74 10.36
C TYR A 352 2.74 -31.04 9.64
N LYS A 353 2.52 -32.17 10.31
CA LYS A 353 2.74 -33.49 9.72
C LYS A 353 1.83 -33.75 8.52
N GLU A 354 0.54 -33.42 8.63
CA GLU A 354 -0.42 -33.55 7.52
C GLU A 354 0.00 -32.70 6.30
N ILE A 355 0.44 -31.47 6.52
CA ILE A 355 0.98 -30.60 5.46
C ILE A 355 2.24 -31.22 4.83
N SER A 356 3.16 -31.71 5.65
CA SER A 356 4.41 -32.34 5.20
C SER A 356 4.13 -33.60 4.39
N ASP A 357 3.30 -34.51 4.89
CA ASP A 357 2.96 -35.78 4.23
C ASP A 357 2.25 -35.55 2.89
N SER A 358 1.34 -34.54 2.83
CA SER A 358 0.64 -34.20 1.58
C SER A 358 1.57 -33.62 0.50
N GLN A 359 2.65 -32.95 0.89
CA GLN A 359 3.59 -32.32 -0.03
C GLN A 359 4.78 -33.22 -0.39
N MET A 360 5.24 -34.06 0.53
CA MET A 360 6.39 -34.97 0.34
C MET A 360 5.96 -36.37 -0.08
N GLY A 361 4.79 -36.85 0.33
CA GLY A 361 4.26 -38.16 -0.05
C GLY A 361 3.99 -38.31 -1.55
N GLY A 362 3.70 -37.22 -2.26
CA GLY A 362 3.58 -37.20 -3.72
C GLY A 362 4.91 -37.31 -4.50
N MET A 363 6.07 -37.28 -3.82
CA MET A 363 7.39 -37.47 -4.44
C MET A 363 7.89 -38.93 -4.45
N ILE A 364 7.16 -39.85 -3.78
CA ILE A 364 7.55 -41.28 -3.68
C ILE A 364 6.86 -42.15 -4.75
N ASP A 365 5.80 -41.64 -5.40
CA ASP A 365 5.01 -42.37 -6.41
C ASP A 365 5.18 -41.78 -7.85
N GLY A 366 6.28 -41.10 -8.16
CA GLY A 366 6.55 -40.50 -9.47
C GLY A 366 7.90 -40.94 -10.06
#